data_12c5ff29303d353021b4db895c3673ff
#
_entry.id   12c5ff29303d353021b4db895c3673ff
#
_cell.length_a   1.000
_cell.length_b   1.000
_cell.length_c   1.000
_cell.angle_alpha   90.00
_cell.angle_beta   90.00
_cell.angle_gamma   90.00
#
_symmetry.space_group_name_H-M   'P 1'
#
loop_
_entity.id
_entity.type
_entity.pdbx_description
1 polymer ?
#
loop_
_entity_poly.entity_id
_entity_poly.type
_entity_poly.pdbx_seq_one_letter_code
_entity_poly.pdbx_strand_id
1 'polypeptide(L)'
;SGCDLVHLAMPSEAIERAEWPLSLIPEDLPDTTHITTRSVAAILDRVLNGRGCQAVLIGPGLGRESESIEAVCDLIERLVEANVPLVIDADAIRALPSHEWPAGMVGVVTPHREEMAHWLGASDPVEILKIRARRDGIARVVEDESCVIVRTGAEDELWAPGGRHCFATGGHARMSVGGTGDLLSGCIAGLIAQGMSPWAAARLGCALLRTSGAAAALEFGPGLSATDVPKHMARTLAEWTGQSDDRDA
;
A
#
# COMPACT_ATOMS: atom_id res chain seq x y z
N SER A 1 -6.67 8.06 -6.62
CA SER A 1 -7.13 8.15 -5.23
C SER A 1 -7.43 9.59 -4.78
N GLY A 2 -7.04 10.61 -5.52
CA GLY A 2 -7.30 12.01 -5.20
C GLY A 2 -6.28 12.66 -4.23
N CYS A 3 -5.07 12.12 -4.11
CA CYS A 3 -3.98 12.80 -3.41
C CYS A 3 -3.54 14.03 -4.19
N ASP A 4 -3.27 15.13 -3.47
CA ASP A 4 -2.77 16.38 -4.07
C ASP A 4 -1.30 16.30 -4.47
N LEU A 5 -0.46 15.70 -3.61
CA LEU A 5 0.96 15.53 -3.82
C LEU A 5 1.41 14.10 -3.50
N VAL A 6 2.25 13.56 -4.36
CA VAL A 6 2.91 12.28 -4.16
C VAL A 6 4.42 12.48 -4.28
N HIS A 7 5.14 12.17 -3.22
CA HIS A 7 6.60 12.13 -3.20
C HIS A 7 7.06 10.71 -3.42
N LEU A 8 7.96 10.50 -4.36
CA LEU A 8 8.54 9.19 -4.68
C LEU A 8 10.03 9.22 -4.39
N ALA A 9 10.42 8.68 -3.23
CA ALA A 9 11.81 8.59 -2.80
C ALA A 9 12.46 7.33 -3.38
N MET A 10 13.58 7.50 -4.07
CA MET A 10 14.31 6.39 -4.70
C MET A 10 15.79 6.71 -4.88
N PRO A 11 16.64 5.67 -5.07
CA PRO A 11 18.04 5.84 -5.41
C PRO A 11 18.23 6.65 -6.71
N SER A 12 19.35 7.39 -6.80
CA SER A 12 19.62 8.35 -7.89
C SER A 12 19.56 7.71 -9.28
N GLU A 13 20.06 6.50 -9.46
CA GLU A 13 19.98 5.81 -10.76
C GLU A 13 18.54 5.52 -11.20
N ALA A 14 17.62 5.30 -10.29
CA ALA A 14 16.21 5.06 -10.62
C ALA A 14 15.54 6.37 -11.10
N ILE A 15 15.92 7.50 -10.50
CA ILE A 15 15.42 8.83 -10.92
C ILE A 15 15.88 9.15 -12.34
N GLU A 16 17.15 8.92 -12.66
CA GLU A 16 17.74 9.25 -13.95
C GLU A 16 17.17 8.44 -15.12
N ARG A 17 16.63 7.24 -14.83
CA ARG A 17 16.15 6.30 -15.86
C ARG A 17 14.70 6.48 -16.27
N ALA A 18 13.94 7.35 -15.62
CA ALA A 18 12.51 7.47 -15.85
C ALA A 18 12.07 8.93 -16.11
N GLU A 19 11.01 9.06 -16.88
CA GLU A 19 10.28 10.33 -17.00
C GLU A 19 9.14 10.34 -15.98
N TRP A 20 8.98 11.46 -15.27
CA TRP A 20 8.04 11.59 -14.19
C TRP A 20 6.84 12.45 -14.58
N PRO A 21 5.60 12.02 -14.27
CA PRO A 21 4.44 12.87 -14.46
C PRO A 21 4.49 14.09 -13.53
N LEU A 22 3.92 15.21 -13.95
CA LEU A 22 3.91 16.47 -13.18
C LEU A 22 3.27 16.35 -11.79
N SER A 23 2.42 15.35 -11.58
CA SER A 23 1.75 15.07 -10.31
C SER A 23 2.61 14.33 -9.29
N LEU A 24 3.84 13.96 -9.65
CA LEU A 24 4.74 13.21 -8.80
C LEU A 24 6.03 14.01 -8.60
N ILE A 25 6.48 14.05 -7.35
CA ILE A 25 7.73 14.73 -6.97
C ILE A 25 8.78 13.65 -6.71
N PRO A 26 9.76 13.48 -7.61
CA PRO A 26 10.87 12.56 -7.36
C PRO A 26 11.76 13.12 -6.27
N GLU A 27 12.14 12.26 -5.33
CA GLU A 27 13.00 12.58 -4.20
C GLU A 27 14.27 11.76 -4.27
N ASP A 28 15.37 12.42 -4.59
CA ASP A 28 16.69 11.79 -4.73
C ASP A 28 17.23 11.37 -3.36
N LEU A 29 17.47 10.07 -3.22
CA LEU A 29 18.08 9.51 -2.02
C LEU A 29 19.62 9.51 -2.15
N PRO A 30 20.35 9.54 -1.02
CA PRO A 30 21.82 9.55 -1.04
C PRO A 30 22.46 8.26 -1.56
N ASP A 31 21.68 7.20 -1.72
CA ASP A 31 22.12 5.92 -2.27
C ASP A 31 21.95 5.88 -3.80
N THR A 32 22.84 5.17 -4.48
CA THR A 32 22.87 5.17 -5.95
C THR A 32 21.95 4.11 -6.55
N THR A 33 21.99 2.88 -6.05
CA THR A 33 21.35 1.71 -6.68
C THR A 33 20.22 1.09 -5.86
N HIS A 34 20.33 1.09 -4.54
CA HIS A 34 19.38 0.49 -3.63
C HIS A 34 19.37 1.23 -2.28
N ILE A 35 18.30 1.13 -1.53
CA ILE A 35 18.15 1.81 -0.24
C ILE A 35 19.05 1.16 0.80
N THR A 36 19.81 2.00 1.53
CA THR A 36 20.58 1.59 2.71
C THR A 36 20.20 2.46 3.90
N THR A 37 20.83 2.22 5.07
CA THR A 37 20.62 3.05 6.27
C THR A 37 20.92 4.53 6.06
N ARG A 38 21.73 4.90 5.07
CA ARG A 38 21.98 6.30 4.68
C ARG A 38 20.72 7.00 4.19
N SER A 39 19.88 6.29 3.42
CA SER A 39 18.62 6.81 2.91
C SER A 39 17.55 6.94 3.98
N VAL A 40 17.59 6.12 5.04
CA VAL A 40 16.59 6.16 6.13
C VAL A 40 16.51 7.54 6.76
N ALA A 41 17.64 8.15 7.10
CA ALA A 41 17.68 9.48 7.70
C ALA A 41 17.08 10.55 6.76
N ALA A 42 17.36 10.48 5.45
CA ALA A 42 16.83 11.41 4.48
C ALA A 42 15.31 11.26 4.30
N ILE A 43 14.80 10.01 4.27
CA ILE A 43 13.37 9.73 4.19
C ILE A 43 12.66 10.26 5.43
N LEU A 44 13.17 9.97 6.62
CA LEU A 44 12.59 10.44 7.88
C LEU A 44 12.56 11.96 7.98
N ASP A 45 13.63 12.63 7.59
CA ASP A 45 13.65 14.09 7.57
C ASP A 45 12.52 14.67 6.70
N ARG A 46 12.31 14.11 5.51
CA ARG A 46 11.23 14.54 4.62
C ARG A 46 9.83 14.24 5.18
N VAL A 47 9.66 13.07 5.76
CA VAL A 47 8.36 12.64 6.31
C VAL A 47 8.00 13.44 7.56
N LEU A 48 8.96 13.67 8.46
CA LEU A 48 8.70 14.24 9.78
C LEU A 48 8.88 15.77 9.84
N ASN A 49 9.85 16.31 9.10
CA ASN A 49 10.20 17.73 9.14
C ASN A 49 9.78 18.50 7.89
N GLY A 50 9.23 17.81 6.88
CA GLY A 50 8.72 18.41 5.66
C GLY A 50 7.34 19.07 5.82
N ARG A 51 6.56 19.09 4.74
CA ARG A 51 5.19 19.67 4.73
C ARG A 51 4.14 18.82 5.47
N GLY A 52 4.56 17.75 6.12
CA GLY A 52 3.72 16.72 6.69
C GLY A 52 3.46 15.60 5.69
N CYS A 53 3.56 14.36 6.17
CA CYS A 53 3.24 13.16 5.39
C CYS A 53 2.08 12.45 6.07
N GLN A 54 1.02 12.18 5.33
CA GLN A 54 -0.20 11.58 5.87
C GLN A 54 -0.18 10.06 5.80
N ALA A 55 0.57 9.48 4.87
CA ALA A 55 0.76 8.03 4.74
C ALA A 55 2.03 7.73 3.96
N VAL A 56 2.67 6.61 4.24
CA VAL A 56 3.85 6.13 3.51
C VAL A 56 3.57 4.74 2.94
N LEU A 57 3.84 4.56 1.64
CA LEU A 57 3.88 3.26 0.98
C LEU A 57 5.34 2.83 0.83
N ILE A 58 5.65 1.60 1.22
CA ILE A 58 6.99 1.00 1.09
C ILE A 58 6.85 -0.37 0.41
N GLY A 59 7.71 -0.63 -0.58
CA GLY A 59 7.86 -1.98 -1.12
C GLY A 59 7.94 -2.10 -2.63
N PRO A 60 7.03 -1.50 -3.43
CA PRO A 60 7.14 -1.59 -4.89
C PRO A 60 8.51 -1.16 -5.40
N GLY A 61 9.18 -2.05 -6.15
CA GLY A 61 10.48 -1.76 -6.72
C GLY A 61 11.67 -1.69 -5.75
N LEU A 62 11.49 -2.09 -4.49
CA LEU A 62 12.53 -1.99 -3.44
C LEU A 62 13.75 -2.87 -3.72
N GLY A 63 13.55 -4.06 -4.33
CA GLY A 63 14.61 -5.06 -4.47
C GLY A 63 14.73 -5.95 -3.22
N ARG A 64 15.67 -6.90 -3.28
CA ARG A 64 15.83 -7.96 -2.26
C ARG A 64 17.19 -7.98 -1.60
N GLU A 65 17.95 -6.93 -1.76
CA GLU A 65 19.26 -6.75 -1.14
C GLU A 65 19.10 -6.75 0.40
N SER A 66 19.97 -7.49 1.10
CA SER A 66 19.89 -7.59 2.56
C SER A 66 19.99 -6.23 3.24
N GLU A 67 20.85 -5.36 2.72
CA GLU A 67 21.03 -3.98 3.20
C GLU A 67 19.74 -3.16 3.07
N SER A 68 18.99 -3.34 1.97
CA SER A 68 17.69 -2.68 1.78
C SER A 68 16.64 -3.18 2.77
N ILE A 69 16.61 -4.49 3.01
CA ILE A 69 15.67 -5.08 3.97
C ILE A 69 15.98 -4.59 5.39
N GLU A 70 17.24 -4.55 5.80
CA GLU A 70 17.66 -4.01 7.10
C GLU A 70 17.32 -2.52 7.25
N ALA A 71 17.59 -1.72 6.22
CA ALA A 71 17.24 -0.31 6.20
C ALA A 71 15.71 -0.08 6.31
N VAL A 72 14.93 -0.91 5.63
CA VAL A 72 13.46 -0.82 5.69
C VAL A 72 12.92 -1.28 7.04
N CYS A 73 13.54 -2.25 7.72
CA CYS A 73 13.20 -2.58 9.11
C CYS A 73 13.34 -1.34 10.01
N ASP A 74 14.50 -0.66 10.00
CA ASP A 74 14.74 0.56 10.79
C ASP A 74 13.75 1.68 10.41
N LEU A 75 13.49 1.84 9.11
CA LEU A 75 12.54 2.84 8.62
C LEU A 75 11.11 2.60 9.14
N ILE A 76 10.61 1.36 9.06
CA ILE A 76 9.29 0.98 9.58
C ILE A 76 9.19 1.28 11.07
N GLU A 77 10.17 0.85 11.87
CA GLU A 77 10.18 1.09 13.31
C GLU A 77 10.05 2.59 13.64
N ARG A 78 10.85 3.43 13.00
CA ARG A 78 10.85 4.87 13.23
C ARG A 78 9.57 5.57 12.74
N LEU A 79 9.00 5.14 11.63
CA LEU A 79 7.73 5.67 11.13
C LEU A 79 6.57 5.27 12.07
N VAL A 80 6.61 4.06 12.61
CA VAL A 80 5.65 3.60 13.63
C VAL A 80 5.76 4.42 14.92
N GLU A 81 6.97 4.68 15.42
CA GLU A 81 7.22 5.55 16.57
C GLU A 81 6.66 6.97 16.35
N ALA A 82 6.77 7.45 15.11
CA ALA A 82 6.24 8.75 14.72
C ALA A 82 4.72 8.75 14.46
N ASN A 83 4.04 7.60 14.61
CA ASN A 83 2.61 7.41 14.32
C ASN A 83 2.21 7.73 12.86
N VAL A 84 3.09 7.49 11.90
CA VAL A 84 2.80 7.64 10.47
C VAL A 84 2.10 6.38 9.96
N PRO A 85 0.93 6.47 9.34
CA PRO A 85 0.26 5.32 8.73
C PRO A 85 1.07 4.72 7.59
N LEU A 86 1.15 3.38 7.55
CA LEU A 86 1.97 2.65 6.59
C LEU A 86 1.14 1.73 5.68
N VAL A 87 1.53 1.66 4.43
CA VAL A 87 1.15 0.56 3.53
C VAL A 87 2.43 -0.19 3.16
N ILE A 88 2.46 -1.48 3.47
CA ILE A 88 3.61 -2.35 3.21
C ILE A 88 3.23 -3.36 2.15
N ASP A 89 3.99 -3.39 1.07
CA ASP A 89 3.71 -4.23 -0.10
C ASP A 89 4.99 -4.85 -0.66
N ALA A 90 4.86 -5.85 -1.47
CA ALA A 90 5.94 -6.46 -2.25
C ALA A 90 7.19 -6.78 -1.40
N ASP A 91 8.38 -6.40 -1.86
CA ASP A 91 9.64 -6.78 -1.21
C ASP A 91 9.79 -6.25 0.22
N ALA A 92 9.09 -5.16 0.61
CA ALA A 92 9.14 -4.65 1.98
C ALA A 92 8.44 -5.57 3.00
N ILE A 93 7.59 -6.49 2.58
CA ILE A 93 6.99 -7.50 3.46
C ILE A 93 8.07 -8.37 4.12
N ARG A 94 9.23 -8.53 3.49
CA ARG A 94 10.39 -9.24 4.05
C ARG A 94 11.03 -8.55 5.25
N ALA A 95 10.80 -7.26 5.41
CA ALA A 95 11.28 -6.48 6.56
C ALA A 95 10.35 -6.59 7.78
N LEU A 96 9.18 -7.20 7.64
CA LEU A 96 8.24 -7.40 8.75
C LEU A 96 8.71 -8.51 9.69
N PRO A 97 8.42 -8.40 10.99
CA PRO A 97 8.75 -9.45 11.95
C PRO A 97 8.00 -10.74 11.58
N SER A 98 8.72 -11.88 11.60
CA SER A 98 8.15 -13.17 11.23
C SER A 98 7.00 -13.56 12.16
N HIS A 99 5.88 -13.94 11.56
CA HIS A 99 4.66 -14.38 12.25
C HIS A 99 4.04 -13.33 13.19
N GLU A 100 4.39 -12.05 13.03
CA GLU A 100 3.87 -10.99 13.88
C GLU A 100 3.48 -9.74 13.06
N TRP A 101 2.48 -9.00 13.54
CA TRP A 101 2.22 -7.64 13.10
C TRP A 101 3.22 -6.70 13.79
N PRO A 102 3.80 -5.72 13.08
CA PRO A 102 4.70 -4.74 13.71
C PRO A 102 4.00 -4.01 14.86
N ALA A 103 4.60 -4.06 16.06
CA ALA A 103 4.02 -3.44 17.25
C ALA A 103 3.82 -1.92 17.02
N GLY A 104 2.61 -1.42 17.31
CA GLY A 104 2.28 0.00 17.13
C GLY A 104 1.95 0.43 15.69
N MET A 105 2.20 -0.38 14.67
CA MET A 105 1.92 0.00 13.28
C MET A 105 0.42 0.16 13.02
N VAL A 106 0.04 1.31 12.52
CA VAL A 106 -1.26 1.60 11.93
C VAL A 106 -1.12 1.54 10.41
N GLY A 107 -1.92 0.73 9.74
CA GLY A 107 -1.82 0.64 8.30
C GLY A 107 -2.30 -0.68 7.69
N VAL A 108 -1.82 -0.94 6.49
CA VAL A 108 -2.23 -2.08 5.65
C VAL A 108 -0.99 -2.83 5.15
N VAL A 109 -1.04 -4.15 5.17
CA VAL A 109 -0.07 -5.02 4.47
C VAL A 109 -0.81 -5.77 3.36
N THR A 110 -0.26 -5.78 2.14
CA THR A 110 -0.92 -6.29 0.93
C THR A 110 -0.24 -7.53 0.33
N PRO A 111 0.00 -8.60 1.10
CA PRO A 111 0.73 -9.77 0.62
C PRO A 111 -0.06 -10.53 -0.45
N HIS A 112 0.60 -10.97 -1.50
CA HIS A 112 0.09 -12.09 -2.28
C HIS A 112 0.31 -13.42 -1.53
N ARG A 113 -0.21 -14.53 -2.08
CA ARG A 113 -0.19 -15.84 -1.40
C ARG A 113 1.20 -16.27 -0.91
N GLU A 114 2.24 -16.07 -1.72
CA GLU A 114 3.60 -16.51 -1.38
C GLU A 114 4.25 -15.59 -0.35
N GLU A 115 4.04 -14.27 -0.45
CA GLU A 115 4.50 -13.29 0.53
C GLU A 115 3.84 -13.53 1.89
N MET A 116 2.53 -13.79 1.90
CA MET A 116 1.81 -14.12 3.10
C MET A 116 2.33 -15.42 3.75
N ALA A 117 2.59 -16.45 2.95
CA ALA A 117 3.17 -17.69 3.44
C ALA A 117 4.59 -17.50 3.98
N HIS A 118 5.38 -16.62 3.36
CA HIS A 118 6.70 -16.27 3.84
C HIS A 118 6.65 -15.49 5.16
N TRP A 119 5.76 -14.50 5.26
CA TRP A 119 5.64 -13.65 6.44
C TRP A 119 4.95 -14.37 7.61
N LEU A 120 3.79 -14.95 7.40
CA LEU A 120 2.96 -15.55 8.45
C LEU A 120 3.13 -17.07 8.59
N GLY A 121 3.73 -17.75 7.62
CA GLY A 121 3.81 -19.21 7.61
C GLY A 121 2.41 -19.84 7.63
N ALA A 122 2.17 -20.72 8.61
CA ALA A 122 0.87 -21.34 8.85
C ALA A 122 -0.01 -20.57 9.85
N SER A 123 0.42 -19.38 10.31
CA SER A 123 -0.32 -18.60 11.30
C SER A 123 -1.60 -18.02 10.72
N ASP A 124 -2.68 -18.07 11.51
CA ASP A 124 -3.95 -17.45 11.13
C ASP A 124 -3.84 -15.91 11.19
N PRO A 125 -4.16 -15.16 10.13
CA PRO A 125 -4.18 -13.70 10.14
C PRO A 125 -5.00 -13.11 11.29
N VAL A 126 -6.12 -13.74 11.65
CA VAL A 126 -6.96 -13.32 12.76
C VAL A 126 -6.22 -13.42 14.10
N GLU A 127 -5.43 -14.47 14.30
CA GLU A 127 -4.65 -14.65 15.53
C GLU A 127 -3.49 -13.63 15.61
N ILE A 128 -2.81 -13.36 14.50
CA ILE A 128 -1.76 -12.34 14.40
C ILE A 128 -2.30 -10.97 14.81
N LEU A 129 -3.48 -10.62 14.34
CA LEU A 129 -4.11 -9.34 14.66
C LEU A 129 -4.66 -9.29 16.11
N LYS A 130 -5.03 -10.44 16.70
CA LYS A 130 -5.47 -10.53 18.11
C LYS A 130 -4.30 -10.40 19.10
N ILE A 131 -3.15 -11.00 18.81
CA ILE A 131 -1.98 -11.01 19.70
C ILE A 131 -1.52 -9.58 19.98
N ARG A 132 -1.65 -8.70 19.03
CA ARG A 132 -1.30 -7.30 19.20
C ARG A 132 -2.13 -6.58 20.26
N ALA A 133 -3.43 -6.85 20.34
CA ALA A 133 -4.32 -6.24 21.35
C ALA A 133 -3.91 -6.59 22.79
N ARG A 134 -3.10 -7.64 22.99
CA ARG A 134 -2.66 -8.13 24.29
C ARG A 134 -1.25 -7.67 24.71
N ARG A 135 -0.37 -7.34 23.74
CA ARG A 135 1.05 -7.06 24.03
C ARG A 135 1.33 -5.66 24.55
N ASP A 136 0.52 -4.69 24.17
CA ASP A 136 0.86 -3.29 24.40
C ASP A 136 0.49 -2.75 25.78
N GLY A 137 -0.03 -3.57 26.72
CA GLY A 137 -0.27 -3.21 28.14
C GLY A 137 -0.80 -1.78 28.42
N ILE A 138 -0.73 -0.95 27.41
CA ILE A 138 -1.30 0.38 27.28
C ILE A 138 -2.59 0.16 26.49
N ALA A 139 -3.72 0.30 27.13
CA ALA A 139 -5.04 0.35 26.51
C ALA A 139 -5.16 1.58 25.59
N ARG A 140 -4.33 1.68 24.57
CA ARG A 140 -4.78 2.27 23.34
C ARG A 140 -5.78 1.25 22.80
N VAL A 141 -7.02 1.62 22.84
CA VAL A 141 -8.06 1.03 22.01
C VAL A 141 -7.46 1.06 20.60
N VAL A 142 -6.88 -0.07 20.20
CA VAL A 142 -6.54 -0.26 18.78
C VAL A 142 -7.92 -0.27 18.15
N GLU A 143 -8.27 0.85 17.55
CA GLU A 143 -9.52 0.93 16.80
C GLU A 143 -9.53 -0.26 15.87
N ASP A 144 -10.61 -1.03 15.88
CA ASP A 144 -10.75 -2.29 15.11
C ASP A 144 -10.46 -2.13 13.60
N GLU A 145 -10.12 -0.93 13.16
CA GLU A 145 -9.86 -0.53 11.78
C GLU A 145 -8.42 -0.12 11.49
N SER A 146 -7.54 -0.14 12.49
CA SER A 146 -6.18 0.42 12.35
C SER A 146 -5.14 -0.51 11.73
N CYS A 147 -5.39 -1.81 11.70
CA CYS A 147 -4.47 -2.83 11.21
C CYS A 147 -5.19 -3.74 10.22
N VAL A 148 -4.70 -3.84 9.00
CA VAL A 148 -5.37 -4.61 7.96
C VAL A 148 -4.38 -5.47 7.19
N ILE A 149 -4.73 -6.72 6.99
CA ILE A 149 -4.06 -7.61 6.06
C ILE A 149 -4.98 -7.77 4.84
N VAL A 150 -4.46 -7.53 3.66
CA VAL A 150 -5.14 -7.77 2.38
C VAL A 150 -4.37 -8.83 1.61
N ARG A 151 -4.82 -10.06 1.63
CA ARG A 151 -4.26 -11.09 0.76
C ARG A 151 -4.79 -10.90 -0.66
N THR A 152 -3.91 -10.50 -1.56
CA THR A 152 -4.26 -10.27 -2.96
C THR A 152 -4.34 -11.59 -3.74
N GLY A 153 -5.26 -11.66 -4.73
CA GLY A 153 -5.45 -12.85 -5.54
C GLY A 153 -6.59 -12.74 -6.56
N ALA A 154 -7.11 -13.89 -6.98
CA ALA A 154 -8.31 -13.94 -7.82
C ALA A 154 -9.50 -13.24 -7.14
N GLU A 155 -9.60 -13.40 -5.83
CA GLU A 155 -10.39 -12.59 -4.91
C GLU A 155 -9.45 -12.07 -3.85
N ASP A 156 -9.61 -10.80 -3.43
CA ASP A 156 -8.84 -10.28 -2.32
C ASP A 156 -9.56 -10.62 -1.02
N GLU A 157 -8.80 -11.07 -0.04
CA GLU A 157 -9.31 -11.42 1.28
C GLU A 157 -8.74 -10.47 2.32
N LEU A 158 -9.61 -9.87 3.12
CA LEU A 158 -9.25 -8.80 4.03
C LEU A 158 -9.56 -9.19 5.48
N TRP A 159 -8.62 -8.95 6.38
CA TRP A 159 -8.77 -9.13 7.82
C TRP A 159 -8.38 -7.88 8.59
N ALA A 160 -9.11 -7.62 9.66
CA ALA A 160 -8.78 -6.59 10.64
C ALA A 160 -9.13 -7.05 12.06
N PRO A 161 -8.63 -6.35 13.12
CA PRO A 161 -8.97 -6.66 14.50
C PRO A 161 -10.48 -6.70 14.75
N GLY A 162 -10.90 -7.31 15.86
CA GLY A 162 -12.31 -7.43 16.20
C GLY A 162 -13.06 -8.50 15.40
N GLY A 163 -12.36 -9.37 14.67
CA GLY A 163 -12.97 -10.43 13.85
C GLY A 163 -13.54 -9.91 12.52
N ARG A 164 -13.13 -8.71 12.10
CA ARG A 164 -13.50 -8.16 10.77
C ARG A 164 -12.87 -9.00 9.69
N HIS A 165 -13.70 -9.50 8.78
CA HIS A 165 -13.28 -10.31 7.65
C HIS A 165 -14.24 -10.09 6.48
N CYS A 166 -13.70 -9.90 5.29
CA CYS A 166 -14.51 -9.84 4.07
C CYS A 166 -13.68 -10.22 2.84
N PHE A 167 -14.38 -10.45 1.74
CA PHE A 167 -13.81 -10.66 0.42
C PHE A 167 -14.17 -9.50 -0.50
N ALA A 168 -13.22 -9.11 -1.34
CA ALA A 168 -13.47 -8.25 -2.48
C ALA A 168 -13.45 -9.13 -3.74
N THR A 169 -14.61 -9.28 -4.33
CA THR A 169 -14.86 -10.11 -5.51
C THR A 169 -14.96 -9.26 -6.78
N GLY A 170 -15.09 -9.87 -7.94
CA GLY A 170 -15.13 -9.20 -9.23
C GLY A 170 -13.73 -9.06 -9.84
N GLY A 171 -13.55 -8.04 -10.68
CA GLY A 171 -12.33 -7.91 -11.47
C GLY A 171 -12.37 -8.76 -12.74
N HIS A 172 -11.22 -8.99 -13.34
CA HIS A 172 -11.08 -9.77 -14.56
C HIS A 172 -9.75 -10.54 -14.56
N ALA A 173 -9.72 -11.75 -15.12
CA ALA A 173 -8.51 -12.58 -15.18
C ALA A 173 -7.31 -11.88 -15.85
N ARG A 174 -7.56 -10.96 -16.78
CA ARG A 174 -6.52 -10.16 -17.44
C ARG A 174 -5.82 -9.16 -16.53
N MET A 175 -6.34 -8.88 -15.34
CA MET A 175 -5.66 -8.06 -14.35
C MET A 175 -4.45 -8.77 -13.71
N SER A 176 -4.19 -10.03 -14.04
CA SER A 176 -2.97 -10.74 -13.64
C SER A 176 -1.73 -10.27 -14.41
N VAL A 177 -1.58 -8.96 -14.59
CA VAL A 177 -0.41 -8.30 -15.19
C VAL A 177 0.41 -7.61 -14.11
N GLY A 178 1.73 -7.52 -14.32
CA GLY A 178 2.62 -6.84 -13.38
C GLY A 178 2.19 -5.38 -13.15
N GLY A 179 2.28 -4.91 -11.91
CA GLY A 179 1.95 -3.55 -11.51
C GLY A 179 0.51 -3.35 -10.98
N THR A 180 -0.38 -4.34 -11.11
CA THR A 180 -1.73 -4.20 -10.52
C THR A 180 -1.73 -4.22 -9.00
N GLY A 181 -0.80 -4.94 -8.38
CA GLY A 181 -0.55 -4.88 -6.94
C GLY A 181 -0.09 -3.49 -6.50
N ASP A 182 0.86 -2.91 -7.25
CA ASP A 182 1.38 -1.56 -6.97
C ASP A 182 0.26 -0.49 -7.09
N LEU A 183 -0.66 -0.65 -8.03
CA LEU A 183 -1.84 0.19 -8.13
C LEU A 183 -2.76 0.07 -6.91
N LEU A 184 -2.94 -1.14 -6.39
CA LEU A 184 -3.75 -1.38 -5.20
C LEU A 184 -3.12 -0.72 -3.97
N SER A 185 -1.86 -1.01 -3.71
CA SER A 185 -1.15 -0.47 -2.55
C SER A 185 -1.04 1.05 -2.61
N GLY A 186 -0.77 1.62 -3.79
CA GLY A 186 -0.78 3.07 -4.02
C GLY A 186 -2.16 3.70 -3.84
N CYS A 187 -3.23 3.03 -4.29
CA CYS A 187 -4.59 3.49 -4.07
C CYS A 187 -4.95 3.51 -2.58
N ILE A 188 -4.64 2.44 -1.85
CA ILE A 188 -4.89 2.34 -0.42
C ILE A 188 -4.12 3.42 0.34
N ALA A 189 -2.83 3.61 0.06
CA ALA A 189 -2.01 4.64 0.68
C ALA A 189 -2.60 6.04 0.45
N GLY A 190 -3.03 6.32 -0.77
CA GLY A 190 -3.66 7.59 -1.11
C GLY A 190 -5.01 7.82 -0.41
N LEU A 191 -5.80 6.78 -0.17
CA LEU A 191 -7.05 6.88 0.59
C LEU A 191 -6.79 7.11 2.09
N ILE A 192 -5.77 6.45 2.64
CA ILE A 192 -5.32 6.69 4.03
C ILE A 192 -4.81 8.12 4.18
N ALA A 193 -4.01 8.61 3.22
CA ALA A 193 -3.50 9.97 3.25
C ALA A 193 -4.62 11.04 3.23
N GLN A 194 -5.78 10.71 2.71
CA GLN A 194 -6.99 11.55 2.75
C GLN A 194 -7.81 11.39 4.03
N GLY A 195 -7.31 10.66 5.03
CA GLY A 195 -7.94 10.51 6.34
C GLY A 195 -8.89 9.33 6.49
N MET A 196 -8.93 8.40 5.51
CA MET A 196 -9.69 7.16 5.69
C MET A 196 -9.01 6.23 6.68
N SER A 197 -9.80 5.50 7.47
CA SER A 197 -9.25 4.40 8.28
C SER A 197 -8.63 3.33 7.37
N PRO A 198 -7.57 2.61 7.81
CA PRO A 198 -6.96 1.53 7.03
C PRO A 198 -7.97 0.49 6.54
N TRP A 199 -8.97 0.14 7.36
CA TRP A 199 -10.02 -0.80 6.97
C TRP A 199 -10.91 -0.27 5.85
N ALA A 200 -11.36 0.96 5.96
CA ALA A 200 -12.18 1.59 4.91
C ALA A 200 -11.37 1.77 3.62
N ALA A 201 -10.13 2.23 3.73
CA ALA A 201 -9.23 2.43 2.59
C ALA A 201 -8.91 1.12 1.86
N ALA A 202 -8.63 0.04 2.59
CA ALA A 202 -8.36 -1.27 2.01
C ALA A 202 -9.58 -1.81 1.24
N ARG A 203 -10.78 -1.74 1.85
CA ARG A 203 -12.02 -2.19 1.21
C ARG A 203 -12.36 -1.39 -0.04
N LEU A 204 -12.27 -0.06 0.05
CA LEU A 204 -12.55 0.82 -1.08
C LEU A 204 -11.51 0.64 -2.19
N GLY A 205 -10.21 0.54 -1.83
CA GLY A 205 -9.12 0.32 -2.79
C GLY A 205 -9.29 -0.98 -3.57
N CYS A 206 -9.59 -2.10 -2.89
CA CYS A 206 -9.88 -3.37 -3.55
C CYS A 206 -11.11 -3.28 -4.47
N ALA A 207 -12.22 -2.73 -3.99
CA ALA A 207 -13.45 -2.59 -4.79
C ALA A 207 -13.22 -1.71 -6.03
N LEU A 208 -12.52 -0.57 -5.85
CA LEU A 208 -12.22 0.37 -6.91
C LEU A 208 -11.31 -0.27 -7.96
N LEU A 209 -10.20 -0.89 -7.55
CA LEU A 209 -9.27 -1.53 -8.48
C LEU A 209 -9.97 -2.65 -9.27
N ARG A 210 -10.77 -3.49 -8.62
CA ARG A 210 -11.48 -4.59 -9.28
C ARG A 210 -12.52 -4.11 -10.28
N THR A 211 -13.34 -3.15 -9.91
CA THR A 211 -14.34 -2.57 -10.83
C THR A 211 -13.66 -1.90 -12.01
N SER A 212 -12.66 -1.07 -11.76
CA SER A 212 -11.95 -0.32 -12.79
C SER A 212 -11.11 -1.23 -13.69
N GLY A 213 -10.47 -2.23 -13.11
CA GLY A 213 -9.69 -3.21 -13.88
C GLY A 213 -10.57 -4.10 -14.77
N ALA A 214 -11.78 -4.45 -14.33
CA ALA A 214 -12.75 -5.14 -15.18
C ALA A 214 -13.17 -4.26 -16.36
N ALA A 215 -13.45 -2.98 -16.14
CA ALA A 215 -13.79 -2.03 -17.21
C ALA A 215 -12.61 -1.85 -18.19
N ALA A 216 -11.40 -1.68 -17.70
CA ALA A 216 -10.21 -1.60 -18.53
C ALA A 216 -9.98 -2.89 -19.34
N ALA A 217 -10.20 -4.06 -18.74
CA ALA A 217 -10.05 -5.35 -19.42
C ALA A 217 -11.07 -5.54 -20.56
N LEU A 218 -12.26 -4.99 -20.45
CA LEU A 218 -13.26 -4.99 -21.52
C LEU A 218 -12.83 -4.06 -22.66
N GLU A 219 -12.22 -2.91 -22.37
CA GLU A 219 -11.77 -1.94 -23.38
C GLU A 219 -10.52 -2.43 -24.12
N PHE A 220 -9.48 -2.85 -23.38
CA PHE A 220 -8.16 -3.18 -23.94
C PHE A 220 -7.96 -4.67 -24.27
N GLY A 221 -8.84 -5.54 -23.78
CA GLY A 221 -8.79 -6.96 -24.08
C GLY A 221 -7.44 -7.61 -23.73
N PRO A 222 -6.83 -8.39 -24.65
CA PRO A 222 -5.53 -9.04 -24.41
C PRO A 222 -4.35 -8.08 -24.26
N GLY A 223 -4.48 -6.83 -24.67
CA GLY A 223 -3.46 -5.81 -24.59
C GLY A 223 -3.44 -5.03 -23.27
N LEU A 224 -4.30 -5.39 -22.31
CA LEU A 224 -4.36 -4.70 -21.02
C LEU A 224 -3.01 -4.68 -20.31
N SER A 225 -2.61 -3.50 -19.88
CA SER A 225 -1.49 -3.26 -18.96
C SER A 225 -1.97 -2.57 -17.68
N ALA A 226 -1.15 -2.59 -16.62
CA ALA A 226 -1.50 -1.92 -15.38
C ALA A 226 -1.70 -0.40 -15.58
N THR A 227 -0.97 0.21 -16.52
CA THR A 227 -1.06 1.65 -16.82
C THR A 227 -2.38 2.09 -17.45
N ASP A 228 -3.20 1.16 -17.93
CA ASP A 228 -4.52 1.44 -18.49
C ASP A 228 -5.59 1.62 -17.41
N VAL A 229 -5.39 1.02 -16.24
CA VAL A 229 -6.39 0.97 -15.16
C VAL A 229 -6.61 2.32 -14.46
N PRO A 230 -5.61 3.19 -14.20
CA PRO A 230 -5.80 4.43 -13.45
C PRO A 230 -6.87 5.38 -13.99
N LYS A 231 -7.02 5.47 -15.31
CA LYS A 231 -8.08 6.29 -15.93
C LYS A 231 -9.48 5.76 -15.62
N HIS A 232 -9.63 4.44 -15.60
CA HIS A 232 -10.88 3.80 -15.20
C HIS A 232 -11.14 3.99 -13.71
N MET A 233 -10.12 3.97 -12.85
CA MET A 233 -10.27 4.27 -11.42
C MET A 233 -10.84 5.68 -11.21
N ALA A 234 -10.33 6.68 -11.93
CA ALA A 234 -10.84 8.04 -11.83
C ALA A 234 -12.31 8.14 -12.26
N ARG A 235 -12.70 7.47 -13.34
CA ARG A 235 -14.10 7.43 -13.82
C ARG A 235 -15.01 6.72 -12.82
N THR A 236 -14.61 5.55 -12.33
CA THR A 236 -15.38 4.79 -11.35
C THR A 236 -15.60 5.59 -10.06
N LEU A 237 -14.59 6.31 -9.59
CA LEU A 237 -14.75 7.20 -8.43
C LEU A 237 -15.75 8.33 -8.71
N ALA A 238 -15.67 8.96 -9.87
CA ALA A 238 -16.63 10.02 -10.26
C ALA A 238 -18.07 9.48 -10.31
N GLU A 239 -18.26 8.30 -10.88
CA GLU A 239 -19.57 7.62 -10.90
C GLU A 239 -20.09 7.32 -9.49
N TRP A 240 -19.25 6.77 -8.60
CA TRP A 240 -19.65 6.41 -7.24
C TRP A 240 -19.91 7.62 -6.34
N THR A 241 -19.29 8.76 -6.64
CA THR A 241 -19.51 10.01 -5.90
C THR A 241 -20.61 10.88 -6.48
N GLY A 242 -21.29 10.45 -7.55
CA GLY A 242 -22.32 11.21 -8.25
C GLY A 242 -21.79 12.43 -9.01
N GLN A 243 -20.49 12.48 -9.29
CA GLN A 243 -19.82 13.53 -10.06
C GLN A 243 -19.61 13.16 -11.53
N SER A 244 -20.34 12.14 -12.02
CA SER A 244 -20.37 11.84 -13.45
C SER A 244 -21.01 13.00 -14.20
N ASP A 245 -20.30 13.51 -15.19
CA ASP A 245 -20.71 14.67 -15.99
C ASP A 245 -22.12 14.51 -16.59
N ASP A 246 -23.06 15.38 -16.20
CA ASP A 246 -24.32 15.66 -16.90
C ASP A 246 -24.08 16.39 -18.25
N ARG A 247 -22.94 16.13 -18.93
CA ARG A 247 -22.59 16.82 -20.18
C ARG A 247 -23.12 16.13 -21.44
N ASP A 248 -23.83 15.03 -21.29
CA ASP A 248 -24.49 14.31 -22.39
C ASP A 248 -26.03 14.31 -22.30
N ALA A 249 -26.61 15.38 -21.70
CA ALA A 249 -28.06 15.61 -21.71
C ALA A 249 -28.44 16.75 -22.68
#